data_407eb4ddb9340fb733d515ebb3c783d8
#
_entry.id   407eb4ddb9340fb733d515ebb3c783d8
#
_cell.length_a   1.000
_cell.length_b   1.000
_cell.length_c   1.000
_cell.angle_alpha   90.00
_cell.angle_beta   90.00
_cell.angle_gamma   90.00
#
_symmetry.space_group_name_H-M   'P 1'
#
loop_
_entity.id
_entity.type
_entity.pdbx_description
1 polymer ?
#
loop_
_entity_poly.entity_id
_entity_poly.type
_entity_poly.pdbx_seq_one_letter_code
_entity_poly.pdbx_strand_id
1 'polypeptide(L)'
;MNGATGLTTEFENIVSDYSEPKKKVLYYLKVVEQARLQELAKYMKISKMAVHKHLTQLQKRGLVESFEIREGVGRPKVQYRLTSQSKTIFPRSYGALAVCALDFIEKNMGKKGVEKLLRERQVELYDKYYERLKKLSFDQKVKELAKIRDEEGYIAESKKDRRRNGIHTILEYNCPILEIAEKHWEACSTETELFEKLLGAKIETTHRAAKGDTVCKFVIKEKKEGYL
;
A
#
# COMPACT_ATOMS: atom_id res chain seq x y z
N MET A 1 -33.60 -15.19 -6.45
CA MET A 1 -32.39 -14.48 -6.89
C MET A 1 -31.30 -15.51 -7.08
N ASN A 2 -31.15 -15.98 -8.32
CA ASN A 2 -30.04 -16.86 -8.72
C ASN A 2 -28.83 -15.93 -8.95
N GLY A 3 -28.01 -15.77 -7.93
CA GLY A 3 -26.94 -14.80 -7.94
C GLY A 3 -25.56 -15.45 -7.91
N ALA A 4 -24.83 -15.17 -8.93
CA ALA A 4 -23.38 -15.06 -8.96
C ALA A 4 -22.59 -16.03 -8.08
N THR A 5 -22.35 -17.20 -8.60
CA THR A 5 -21.36 -18.18 -8.10
C THR A 5 -19.93 -17.86 -8.55
N GLY A 6 -19.66 -16.66 -9.01
CA GLY A 6 -18.35 -16.25 -9.47
C GLY A 6 -17.77 -15.18 -8.55
N LEU A 7 -16.88 -15.57 -7.64
CA LEU A 7 -15.85 -14.66 -7.14
C LEU A 7 -15.12 -14.13 -8.37
N THR A 8 -14.91 -12.82 -8.47
CA THR A 8 -14.12 -12.30 -9.59
C THR A 8 -12.70 -12.82 -9.47
N THR A 9 -12.05 -13.13 -10.58
CA THR A 9 -10.65 -13.62 -10.62
C THR A 9 -9.71 -12.71 -9.83
N GLU A 10 -9.98 -11.40 -9.87
CA GLU A 10 -9.22 -10.39 -9.13
C GLU A 10 -9.39 -10.51 -7.62
N PHE A 11 -10.61 -10.74 -7.13
CA PHE A 11 -10.86 -11.00 -5.71
C PHE A 11 -10.20 -12.30 -5.25
N GLU A 12 -10.25 -13.35 -6.06
CA GLU A 12 -9.61 -14.64 -5.78
C GLU A 12 -8.09 -14.50 -5.62
N ASN A 13 -7.45 -13.71 -6.47
CA ASN A 13 -6.01 -13.44 -6.40
C ASN A 13 -5.62 -12.68 -5.12
N ILE A 14 -6.36 -11.63 -4.77
CA ILE A 14 -6.07 -10.81 -3.58
C ILE A 14 -6.29 -11.59 -2.28
N VAL A 15 -7.26 -12.48 -2.26
CA VAL A 15 -7.55 -13.33 -1.09
C VAL A 15 -6.92 -14.73 -1.18
N SER A 16 -5.89 -14.91 -2.04
CA SER A 16 -5.21 -16.20 -2.25
C SER A 16 -4.73 -16.87 -0.96
N ASP A 17 -4.30 -16.07 0.02
CA ASP A 17 -3.83 -16.54 1.34
C ASP A 17 -4.95 -17.04 2.26
N TYR A 18 -6.20 -16.91 1.85
CA TYR A 18 -7.34 -17.38 2.63
C TYR A 18 -7.89 -18.67 2.03
N SER A 19 -8.24 -19.63 2.91
CA SER A 19 -8.94 -20.85 2.49
C SER A 19 -10.31 -20.51 1.89
N GLU A 20 -10.78 -21.33 0.95
CA GLU A 20 -12.06 -21.13 0.25
C GLU A 20 -13.27 -20.83 1.18
N PRO A 21 -13.42 -21.49 2.35
CA PRO A 21 -14.50 -21.11 3.26
C PRO A 21 -14.40 -19.69 3.79
N LYS A 22 -13.17 -19.17 4.05
CA LYS A 22 -12.98 -17.79 4.52
C LYS A 22 -13.27 -16.78 3.42
N LYS A 23 -12.85 -17.06 2.17
CA LYS A 23 -13.19 -16.23 1.01
C LYS A 23 -14.71 -16.08 0.87
N LYS A 24 -15.45 -17.19 0.99
CA LYS A 24 -16.92 -17.20 0.95
C LYS A 24 -17.55 -16.36 2.06
N VAL A 25 -17.02 -16.43 3.29
CA VAL A 25 -17.49 -15.57 4.40
C VAL A 25 -17.28 -14.10 4.07
N LEU A 26 -16.06 -13.72 3.66
CA LEU A 26 -15.71 -12.33 3.33
C LEU A 26 -16.57 -11.80 2.19
N TYR A 27 -16.74 -12.59 1.13
CA TYR A 27 -17.57 -12.23 -0.01
C TYR A 27 -19.03 -12.04 0.40
N TYR A 28 -19.60 -13.00 1.13
CA TYR A 28 -20.99 -12.92 1.57
C TYR A 28 -21.24 -11.67 2.43
N LEU A 29 -20.40 -11.43 3.43
CA LEU A 29 -20.49 -10.24 4.28
C LEU A 29 -20.28 -8.94 3.50
N LYS A 30 -19.51 -8.96 2.40
CA LYS A 30 -19.37 -7.80 1.51
C LYS A 30 -20.66 -7.46 0.78
N VAL A 31 -21.39 -8.48 0.37
CA VAL A 31 -22.63 -8.32 -0.44
C VAL A 31 -23.83 -7.97 0.43
N VAL A 32 -23.97 -8.63 1.61
CA VAL A 32 -25.14 -8.45 2.47
C VAL A 32 -24.91 -7.47 3.63
N GLU A 33 -23.68 -6.93 3.73
CA GLU A 33 -23.21 -5.99 4.77
C GLU A 33 -23.10 -6.60 6.16
N GLN A 34 -24.10 -7.37 6.61
CA GLN A 34 -24.14 -8.05 7.90
C GLN A 34 -24.93 -9.36 7.82
N ALA A 35 -24.55 -10.33 8.63
CA ALA A 35 -25.23 -11.64 8.66
C ALA A 35 -25.14 -12.30 10.02
N ARG A 36 -26.14 -13.15 10.32
CA ARG A 36 -26.12 -14.08 11.47
C ARG A 36 -25.34 -15.34 11.11
N LEU A 37 -24.83 -16.02 12.12
CA LEU A 37 -24.12 -17.29 11.97
C LEU A 37 -24.90 -18.33 11.14
N GLN A 38 -26.21 -18.41 11.36
CA GLN A 38 -27.08 -19.34 10.65
C GLN A 38 -27.28 -19.02 9.18
N GLU A 39 -27.25 -17.75 8.79
CA GLU A 39 -27.35 -17.31 7.40
C GLU A 39 -26.10 -17.67 6.63
N LEU A 40 -24.93 -17.43 7.24
CA LEU A 40 -23.64 -17.86 6.70
C LEU A 40 -23.56 -19.39 6.56
N ALA A 41 -24.03 -20.15 7.57
CA ALA A 41 -24.04 -21.61 7.53
C ALA A 41 -24.92 -22.14 6.38
N LYS A 42 -26.09 -21.53 6.19
CA LYS A 42 -27.00 -21.83 5.07
C LYS A 42 -26.37 -21.52 3.72
N TYR A 43 -25.77 -20.33 3.57
CA TYR A 43 -25.09 -19.91 2.34
C TYR A 43 -23.92 -20.83 1.98
N MET A 44 -23.08 -21.15 2.96
CA MET A 44 -21.89 -21.97 2.76
C MET A 44 -22.16 -23.47 2.71
N LYS A 45 -23.37 -23.92 3.08
CA LYS A 45 -23.77 -25.33 3.19
C LYS A 45 -22.86 -26.16 4.12
N ILE A 46 -22.44 -25.58 5.24
CA ILE A 46 -21.63 -26.23 6.28
C ILE A 46 -22.24 -25.99 7.67
N SER A 47 -21.74 -26.70 8.67
CA SER A 47 -22.26 -26.58 10.04
C SER A 47 -22.01 -25.20 10.65
N LYS A 48 -22.88 -24.76 11.56
CA LYS A 48 -22.68 -23.51 12.33
C LYS A 48 -21.36 -23.49 13.07
N MET A 49 -20.89 -24.62 13.58
CA MET A 49 -19.63 -24.76 14.28
C MET A 49 -18.42 -24.50 13.34
N ALA A 50 -18.48 -25.02 12.11
CA ALA A 50 -17.44 -24.76 11.10
C ALA A 50 -17.39 -23.29 10.71
N VAL A 51 -18.56 -22.65 10.49
CA VAL A 51 -18.61 -21.20 10.21
C VAL A 51 -18.06 -20.40 11.37
N HIS A 52 -18.44 -20.73 12.61
CA HIS A 52 -17.94 -20.05 13.81
C HIS A 52 -16.41 -20.10 13.89
N LYS A 53 -15.79 -21.25 13.59
CA LYS A 53 -14.33 -21.39 13.52
C LYS A 53 -13.70 -20.42 12.50
N HIS A 54 -14.30 -20.28 11.31
CA HIS A 54 -13.82 -19.36 10.28
C HIS A 54 -14.00 -17.89 10.70
N LEU A 55 -15.15 -17.53 11.25
CA LEU A 55 -15.43 -16.21 11.80
C LEU A 55 -14.42 -15.81 12.89
N THR A 56 -14.17 -16.71 13.87
CA THR A 56 -13.20 -16.48 14.94
C THR A 56 -11.79 -16.21 14.38
N GLN A 57 -11.38 -16.94 13.33
CA GLN A 57 -10.08 -16.71 12.70
C GLN A 57 -10.03 -15.38 11.94
N LEU A 58 -11.12 -14.96 11.30
CA LEU A 58 -11.22 -13.67 10.62
C LEU A 58 -11.28 -12.50 11.61
N GLN A 59 -11.95 -12.71 12.77
CA GLN A 59 -11.96 -11.73 13.87
C GLN A 59 -10.56 -11.53 14.46
N LYS A 60 -9.80 -12.61 14.70
CA LYS A 60 -8.40 -12.52 15.15
C LYS A 60 -7.50 -11.75 14.18
N ARG A 61 -7.83 -11.73 12.89
CA ARG A 61 -7.14 -10.94 11.86
C ARG A 61 -7.70 -9.51 11.70
N GLY A 62 -8.69 -9.13 12.51
CA GLY A 62 -9.32 -7.81 12.46
C GLY A 62 -10.18 -7.57 11.21
N LEU A 63 -10.56 -8.60 10.45
CA LEU A 63 -11.32 -8.45 9.20
C LEU A 63 -12.84 -8.51 9.40
N VAL A 64 -13.29 -9.19 10.44
CA VAL A 64 -14.70 -9.36 10.80
C VAL A 64 -14.89 -8.95 12.26
N GLU A 65 -15.98 -8.34 12.56
CA GLU A 65 -16.41 -8.06 13.93
C GLU A 65 -17.81 -8.59 14.18
N SER A 66 -18.11 -8.87 15.44
CA SER A 66 -19.45 -9.25 15.89
C SER A 66 -20.05 -8.13 16.74
N PHE A 67 -21.34 -7.95 16.63
CA PHE A 67 -22.12 -7.00 17.42
C PHE A 67 -23.49 -7.56 17.72
N GLU A 68 -24.11 -7.06 18.76
CA GLU A 68 -25.44 -7.48 19.18
C GLU A 68 -26.52 -6.53 18.68
N ILE A 69 -27.60 -7.09 18.15
CA ILE A 69 -28.81 -6.34 17.82
C ILE A 69 -29.93 -6.79 18.75
N ARG A 70 -30.62 -5.83 19.36
CA ARG A 70 -31.84 -6.03 20.12
C ARG A 70 -33.03 -5.84 19.19
N GLU A 71 -33.73 -6.91 18.86
CA GLU A 71 -34.94 -6.88 18.06
C GLU A 71 -36.12 -7.28 18.96
N GLY A 72 -36.79 -6.30 19.60
CA GLY A 72 -37.94 -6.54 20.51
C GLY A 72 -37.56 -7.17 21.84
N VAL A 73 -38.52 -7.93 22.42
CA VAL A 73 -38.35 -8.63 23.69
C VAL A 73 -37.66 -9.98 23.43
N GLY A 74 -36.51 -10.22 24.08
CA GLY A 74 -35.78 -11.48 23.96
C GLY A 74 -34.27 -11.32 24.06
N ARG A 75 -33.53 -12.44 23.90
CA ARG A 75 -32.08 -12.44 23.95
C ARG A 75 -31.50 -11.68 22.72
N PRO A 76 -30.54 -10.76 22.91
CA PRO A 76 -29.87 -10.10 21.81
C PRO A 76 -29.32 -11.09 20.78
N LYS A 77 -29.44 -10.74 19.51
CA LYS A 77 -28.96 -11.57 18.39
C LYS A 77 -27.59 -11.09 17.92
N VAL A 78 -26.63 -11.99 17.87
CA VAL A 78 -25.30 -11.69 17.38
C VAL A 78 -25.30 -11.66 15.86
N GLN A 79 -24.77 -10.59 15.30
CA GLN A 79 -24.48 -10.43 13.87
C GLN A 79 -22.99 -10.19 13.63
N TYR A 80 -22.54 -10.48 12.42
CA TYR A 80 -21.18 -10.33 11.96
C TYR A 80 -21.15 -9.39 10.77
N ARG A 81 -20.14 -8.51 10.71
CA ARG A 81 -19.88 -7.62 9.57
C ARG A 81 -18.40 -7.47 9.34
N LEU A 82 -18.05 -6.94 8.17
CA LEU A 82 -16.68 -6.58 7.84
C LEU A 82 -16.26 -5.33 8.63
N THR A 83 -15.02 -5.29 9.07
CA THR A 83 -14.42 -4.10 9.70
C THR A 83 -13.96 -3.09 8.64
N SER A 84 -13.57 -1.88 9.05
CA SER A 84 -12.92 -0.91 8.16
C SER A 84 -11.59 -1.44 7.58
N GLN A 85 -10.85 -2.22 8.36
CA GLN A 85 -9.60 -2.85 7.93
C GLN A 85 -9.80 -3.83 6.77
N SER A 86 -10.94 -4.52 6.72
CA SER A 86 -11.24 -5.45 5.62
C SER A 86 -11.34 -4.78 4.24
N LYS A 87 -11.48 -3.45 4.18
CA LYS A 87 -11.49 -2.71 2.91
C LYS A 87 -10.22 -2.93 2.09
N THR A 88 -9.10 -3.27 2.75
CA THR A 88 -7.80 -3.50 2.09
C THR A 88 -7.74 -4.80 1.30
N ILE A 89 -8.60 -5.78 1.62
CA ILE A 89 -8.61 -7.09 0.95
C ILE A 89 -9.55 -7.16 -0.26
N PHE A 90 -10.20 -6.05 -0.63
CA PHE A 90 -11.04 -6.00 -1.83
C PHE A 90 -10.32 -5.24 -2.94
N PRO A 91 -10.51 -5.64 -4.22
CA PRO A 91 -9.88 -4.99 -5.37
C PRO A 91 -10.08 -3.47 -5.36
N ARG A 92 -9.05 -2.74 -5.76
CA ARG A 92 -9.06 -1.28 -5.86
C ARG A 92 -8.34 -0.87 -7.13
N SER A 93 -8.97 -0.06 -7.94
CA SER A 93 -8.42 0.43 -9.22
C SER A 93 -7.86 1.85 -9.11
N TYR A 94 -7.30 2.22 -7.94
CA TYR A 94 -6.77 3.58 -7.75
C TYR A 94 -5.58 3.87 -8.66
N GLY A 95 -4.70 2.88 -8.91
CA GLY A 95 -3.57 3.03 -9.82
C GLY A 95 -4.04 3.32 -11.24
N ALA A 96 -4.95 2.49 -11.76
CA ALA A 96 -5.51 2.68 -13.10
C ALA A 96 -6.22 4.03 -13.26
N LEU A 97 -6.99 4.47 -12.25
CA LEU A 97 -7.64 5.78 -12.26
C LEU A 97 -6.61 6.92 -12.25
N ALA A 98 -5.56 6.81 -11.44
CA ALA A 98 -4.49 7.80 -11.37
C ALA A 98 -3.73 7.89 -12.70
N VAL A 99 -3.45 6.75 -13.35
CA VAL A 99 -2.85 6.72 -14.69
C VAL A 99 -3.77 7.40 -15.71
N CYS A 100 -5.07 7.09 -15.70
CA CYS A 100 -6.03 7.74 -16.60
C CYS A 100 -6.05 9.27 -16.41
N ALA A 101 -5.99 9.76 -15.16
CA ALA A 101 -5.92 11.19 -14.86
C ALA A 101 -4.65 11.83 -15.40
N LEU A 102 -3.50 11.17 -15.25
CA LEU A 102 -2.21 11.65 -15.77
C LEU A 102 -2.18 11.63 -17.30
N ASP A 103 -2.70 10.58 -17.94
CA ASP A 103 -2.85 10.50 -19.39
C ASP A 103 -3.72 11.65 -19.94
N PHE A 104 -4.81 11.99 -19.21
CA PHE A 104 -5.65 13.15 -19.56
C PHE A 104 -4.88 14.46 -19.44
N ILE A 105 -4.09 14.65 -18.38
CA ILE A 105 -3.25 15.84 -18.20
C ILE A 105 -2.21 15.91 -19.32
N GLU A 106 -1.53 14.81 -19.64
CA GLU A 106 -0.54 14.77 -20.71
C GLU A 106 -1.15 15.12 -22.06
N LYS A 107 -2.34 14.58 -22.36
CA LYS A 107 -3.04 14.86 -23.62
C LYS A 107 -3.44 16.33 -23.76
N ASN A 108 -3.86 17.01 -22.69
CA ASN A 108 -4.40 18.37 -22.76
C ASN A 108 -3.39 19.46 -22.44
N MET A 109 -2.33 19.16 -21.62
CA MET A 109 -1.35 20.12 -21.17
C MET A 109 0.09 19.73 -21.55
N GLY A 110 0.27 18.60 -22.24
CA GLY A 110 1.57 18.02 -22.57
C GLY A 110 2.32 17.47 -21.35
N LYS A 111 3.51 16.92 -21.59
CA LYS A 111 4.38 16.38 -20.53
C LYS A 111 4.68 17.36 -19.41
N LYS A 112 4.77 18.66 -19.72
CA LYS A 112 4.97 19.72 -18.71
C LYS A 112 3.85 19.77 -17.67
N GLY A 113 2.60 19.43 -18.05
CA GLY A 113 1.48 19.35 -17.12
C GLY A 113 1.65 18.22 -16.10
N VAL A 114 2.06 17.04 -16.56
CA VAL A 114 2.38 15.89 -15.69
C VAL A 114 3.55 16.22 -14.77
N GLU A 115 4.63 16.78 -15.31
CA GLU A 115 5.79 17.18 -14.53
C GLU A 115 5.43 18.19 -13.45
N LYS A 116 4.60 19.20 -13.76
CA LYS A 116 4.14 20.19 -12.79
C LYS A 116 3.39 19.53 -11.63
N LEU A 117 2.45 18.63 -11.91
CA LEU A 117 1.70 17.91 -10.87
C LEU A 117 2.64 17.09 -9.99
N LEU A 118 3.58 16.36 -10.59
CA LEU A 118 4.51 15.52 -9.83
C LEU A 118 5.50 16.36 -8.99
N ARG A 119 5.86 17.57 -9.44
CA ARG A 119 6.66 18.53 -8.65
C ARG A 119 5.87 19.10 -7.48
N GLU A 120 4.59 19.39 -7.63
CA GLU A 120 3.74 19.82 -6.51
C GLU A 120 3.66 18.71 -5.45
N ARG A 121 3.43 17.45 -5.87
CA ARG A 121 3.51 16.30 -4.97
C ARG A 121 4.87 16.17 -4.29
N GLN A 122 5.98 16.43 -5.02
CA GLN A 122 7.34 16.44 -4.45
C GLN A 122 7.47 17.47 -3.31
N VAL A 123 6.90 18.66 -3.47
CA VAL A 123 6.93 19.70 -2.42
C VAL A 123 6.18 19.24 -1.17
N GLU A 124 4.97 18.71 -1.32
CA GLU A 124 4.19 18.20 -0.19
C GLU A 124 4.93 17.08 0.58
N LEU A 125 5.55 16.15 -0.17
CA LEU A 125 6.35 15.08 0.43
C LEU A 125 7.62 15.62 1.09
N TYR A 126 8.26 16.64 0.51
CA TYR A 126 9.43 17.28 1.10
C TYR A 126 9.10 17.86 2.47
N ASP A 127 8.04 18.64 2.59
CA ASP A 127 7.62 19.25 3.85
C ASP A 127 7.32 18.18 4.91
N LYS A 128 6.57 17.14 4.52
CA LYS A 128 6.22 16.02 5.39
C LYS A 128 7.47 15.28 5.92
N TYR A 129 8.44 14.99 5.05
CA TYR A 129 9.63 14.22 5.44
C TYR A 129 10.66 15.09 6.15
N TYR A 130 10.81 16.36 5.74
CA TYR A 130 11.77 17.29 6.32
C TYR A 130 11.60 17.45 7.82
N GLU A 131 10.36 17.52 8.32
CA GLU A 131 10.09 17.61 9.75
C GLU A 131 10.70 16.46 10.56
N ARG A 132 10.72 15.26 9.99
CA ARG A 132 11.32 14.08 10.63
C ARG A 132 12.85 14.05 10.50
N LEU A 133 13.40 14.70 9.50
CA LEU A 133 14.82 14.59 9.13
C LEU A 133 15.68 15.77 9.63
N LYS A 134 15.12 16.97 9.79
CA LYS A 134 15.85 18.24 9.96
C LYS A 134 16.87 18.28 11.11
N LYS A 135 16.66 17.51 12.18
CA LYS A 135 17.53 17.48 13.37
C LYS A 135 18.49 16.28 13.42
N LEU A 136 18.50 15.44 12.39
CA LEU A 136 19.24 14.20 12.36
C LEU A 136 20.61 14.40 11.70
N SER A 137 21.60 13.61 12.13
CA SER A 137 22.87 13.47 11.40
C SER A 137 22.66 12.79 10.06
N PHE A 138 23.61 12.87 9.14
CA PHE A 138 23.50 12.30 7.80
C PHE A 138 23.14 10.80 7.83
N ASP A 139 23.88 10.02 8.61
CA ASP A 139 23.62 8.57 8.79
C ASP A 139 22.19 8.30 9.32
N GLN A 140 21.71 9.12 10.23
CA GLN A 140 20.36 9.02 10.79
C GLN A 140 19.29 9.44 9.78
N LYS A 141 19.56 10.50 8.99
CA LYS A 141 18.65 10.92 7.90
C LYS A 141 18.41 9.81 6.89
N VAL A 142 19.45 9.12 6.45
CA VAL A 142 19.32 8.02 5.49
C VAL A 142 18.51 6.87 6.08
N LYS A 143 18.72 6.51 7.33
CA LYS A 143 17.96 5.47 8.03
C LYS A 143 16.49 5.86 8.19
N GLU A 144 16.24 7.11 8.59
CA GLU A 144 14.88 7.60 8.81
C GLU A 144 14.13 7.74 7.49
N LEU A 145 14.80 8.16 6.40
CA LEU A 145 14.19 8.18 5.07
C LEU A 145 13.78 6.78 4.63
N ALA A 146 14.63 5.78 4.79
CA ALA A 146 14.26 4.40 4.48
C ALA A 146 13.06 3.92 5.32
N LYS A 147 13.01 4.29 6.62
CA LYS A 147 11.86 3.98 7.49
C LYS A 147 10.57 4.65 7.02
N ILE A 148 10.61 5.93 6.62
CA ILE A 148 9.46 6.63 6.04
C ILE A 148 8.95 5.87 4.80
N ARG A 149 9.87 5.47 3.93
CA ARG A 149 9.53 4.74 2.72
C ARG A 149 8.92 3.36 3.02
N ASP A 150 9.44 2.67 4.03
CA ASP A 150 8.87 1.40 4.50
C ASP A 150 7.45 1.58 5.01
N GLU A 151 7.20 2.59 5.86
CA GLU A 151 5.88 2.97 6.36
C GLU A 151 4.88 3.33 5.23
N GLU A 152 5.37 3.83 4.10
CA GLU A 152 4.57 4.16 2.91
C GLU A 152 4.40 2.98 1.93
N GLY A 153 4.87 1.79 2.30
CA GLY A 153 4.64 0.56 1.57
C GLY A 153 5.68 0.24 0.48
N TYR A 154 6.82 0.94 0.46
CA TYR A 154 7.91 0.63 -0.46
C TYR A 154 8.75 -0.58 -0.04
N ILE A 155 8.52 -1.12 1.17
CA ILE A 155 9.32 -2.21 1.75
C ILE A 155 10.80 -1.85 1.64
N ALA A 156 11.21 -0.84 2.41
CA ALA A 156 12.49 -0.19 2.24
C ALA A 156 13.48 -0.50 3.36
N GLU A 157 14.74 -0.65 3.01
CA GLU A 157 15.85 -0.76 3.95
C GLU A 157 17.02 0.13 3.56
N SER A 158 17.84 0.54 4.54
CA SER A 158 19.08 1.25 4.29
C SER A 158 20.29 0.44 4.73
N LYS A 159 21.38 0.54 3.96
CA LYS A 159 22.67 -0.09 4.24
C LYS A 159 23.78 0.94 4.14
N LYS A 160 24.71 0.96 5.12
CA LYS A 160 25.93 1.76 5.06
C LYS A 160 27.06 0.89 4.49
N ASP A 161 27.78 1.42 3.49
CA ASP A 161 28.97 0.74 2.98
C ASP A 161 30.08 0.80 4.04
N ARG A 162 30.49 -0.36 4.55
CA ARG A 162 31.55 -0.45 5.58
C ARG A 162 32.96 -0.16 5.03
N ARG A 163 33.15 -0.30 3.71
CA ARG A 163 34.46 -0.13 3.05
C ARG A 163 34.64 1.28 2.51
N ARG A 164 33.54 1.98 2.21
CA ARG A 164 33.56 3.32 1.63
C ARG A 164 32.82 4.29 2.55
N ASN A 165 33.58 5.10 3.28
CA ASN A 165 32.99 6.09 4.17
C ASN A 165 32.13 7.11 3.41
N GLY A 166 30.97 7.46 3.95
CA GLY A 166 30.04 8.42 3.35
C GLY A 166 29.19 7.85 2.19
N ILE A 167 29.22 6.52 1.95
CA ILE A 167 28.34 5.86 0.98
C ILE A 167 27.28 5.05 1.69
N HIS A 168 26.04 5.31 1.33
CA HIS A 168 24.86 4.59 1.79
C HIS A 168 24.06 4.06 0.60
N THR A 169 23.22 3.07 0.85
CA THR A 169 22.28 2.55 -0.13
C THR A 169 20.90 2.46 0.52
N ILE A 170 19.86 2.93 -0.19
CA ILE A 170 18.48 2.60 0.11
C ILE A 170 18.02 1.62 -0.96
N LEU A 171 17.38 0.53 -0.52
CA LEU A 171 16.73 -0.47 -1.35
C LEU A 171 15.24 -0.42 -1.10
N GLU A 172 14.44 -0.37 -2.14
CA GLU A 172 12.99 -0.46 -2.10
C GLU A 172 12.55 -1.68 -2.91
N TYR A 173 11.91 -2.65 -2.25
CA TYR A 173 11.51 -3.93 -2.84
C TYR A 173 10.10 -3.90 -3.43
N ASN A 174 9.35 -2.84 -3.19
CA ASN A 174 8.03 -2.60 -3.74
C ASN A 174 7.91 -1.15 -4.23
N CYS A 175 7.11 -0.93 -5.26
CA CYS A 175 6.75 0.41 -5.72
C CYS A 175 5.23 0.57 -5.70
N PRO A 176 4.65 1.26 -4.69
CA PRO A 176 3.20 1.46 -4.60
C PRO A 176 2.59 2.27 -5.75
N ILE A 177 3.41 2.96 -6.52
CA ILE A 177 3.01 3.77 -7.68
C ILE A 177 3.55 3.18 -8.99
N LEU A 178 3.80 1.87 -9.05
CA LEU A 178 4.45 1.23 -10.19
C LEU A 178 3.73 1.51 -11.52
N GLU A 179 2.40 1.35 -11.57
CA GLU A 179 1.59 1.61 -12.76
C GLU A 179 1.78 3.03 -13.32
N ILE A 180 1.95 4.00 -12.43
CA ILE A 180 2.24 5.40 -12.79
C ILE A 180 3.68 5.54 -13.29
N ALA A 181 4.63 4.98 -12.55
CA ALA A 181 6.06 5.13 -12.84
C ALA A 181 6.49 4.46 -14.15
N GLU A 182 5.81 3.38 -14.56
CA GLU A 182 6.04 2.71 -15.85
C GLU A 182 5.64 3.58 -17.05
N LYS A 183 4.58 4.38 -16.93
CA LYS A 183 4.10 5.27 -17.99
C LYS A 183 4.69 6.68 -17.91
N HIS A 184 4.80 7.21 -16.71
CA HIS A 184 5.24 8.58 -16.42
C HIS A 184 6.55 8.55 -15.64
N TRP A 185 7.66 8.45 -16.36
CA TRP A 185 9.01 8.38 -15.78
C TRP A 185 9.34 9.56 -14.86
N GLU A 186 8.69 10.68 -15.06
CA GLU A 186 8.81 11.89 -14.24
C GLU A 186 8.55 11.58 -12.75
N ALA A 187 7.72 10.59 -12.44
CA ALA A 187 7.50 10.14 -11.07
C ALA A 187 8.79 9.62 -10.41
N CYS A 188 9.60 8.85 -11.16
CA CYS A 188 10.89 8.36 -10.66
C CYS A 188 11.95 9.44 -10.53
N SER A 189 12.00 10.40 -11.47
CA SER A 189 12.98 11.49 -11.43
C SER A 189 12.71 12.48 -10.30
N THR A 190 11.44 12.89 -10.12
CA THR A 190 11.05 13.79 -9.01
C THR A 190 11.29 13.16 -7.65
N GLU A 191 11.13 11.84 -7.52
CA GLU A 191 11.42 11.10 -6.29
C GLU A 191 12.92 11.07 -5.96
N THR A 192 13.78 10.88 -6.97
CA THR A 192 15.23 10.97 -6.78
C THR A 192 15.65 12.37 -6.34
N GLU A 193 15.13 13.41 -7.02
CA GLU A 193 15.38 14.80 -6.66
C GLU A 193 14.89 15.14 -5.23
N LEU A 194 13.76 14.55 -4.80
CA LEU A 194 13.26 14.69 -3.43
C LEU A 194 14.29 14.19 -2.42
N PHE A 195 14.81 12.99 -2.65
CA PHE A 195 15.82 12.41 -1.76
C PHE A 195 17.12 13.22 -1.75
N GLU A 196 17.56 13.72 -2.90
CA GLU A 196 18.74 14.60 -3.00
C GLU A 196 18.56 15.87 -2.18
N LYS A 197 17.40 16.51 -2.26
CA LYS A 197 17.08 17.72 -1.49
C LYS A 197 17.02 17.43 0.02
N LEU A 198 16.37 16.36 0.43
CA LEU A 198 16.23 15.99 1.85
C LEU A 198 17.55 15.63 2.52
N LEU A 199 18.40 14.93 1.80
CA LEU A 199 19.67 14.44 2.34
C LEU A 199 20.83 15.43 2.10
N GLY A 200 20.68 16.42 1.21
CA GLY A 200 21.79 17.27 0.79
C GLY A 200 22.93 16.49 0.11
N ALA A 201 22.61 15.39 -0.54
CA ALA A 201 23.56 14.42 -1.09
C ALA A 201 23.36 14.23 -2.60
N LYS A 202 24.34 13.63 -3.28
CA LYS A 202 24.17 13.17 -4.66
C LYS A 202 23.68 11.73 -4.63
N ILE A 203 22.67 11.44 -5.45
CA ILE A 203 22.05 10.11 -5.53
C ILE A 203 22.20 9.55 -6.94
N GLU A 204 22.73 8.36 -7.01
CA GLU A 204 22.80 7.55 -8.22
C GLU A 204 21.80 6.41 -8.11
N THR A 205 20.83 6.37 -9.01
CA THR A 205 19.87 5.27 -9.07
C THR A 205 20.34 4.23 -10.06
N THR A 206 20.67 3.03 -9.56
CA THR A 206 21.25 1.96 -10.38
C THR A 206 20.22 0.93 -10.84
N HIS A 207 19.10 0.78 -10.15
CA HIS A 207 18.00 -0.14 -10.46
C HIS A 207 16.66 0.56 -10.27
N ARG A 208 15.69 0.24 -11.10
CA ARG A 208 14.33 0.80 -11.08
C ARG A 208 13.29 -0.25 -11.40
N ALA A 209 12.34 -0.48 -10.50
CA ALA A 209 11.22 -1.39 -10.72
C ALA A 209 10.41 -1.02 -11.98
N ALA A 210 10.22 0.27 -12.24
CA ALA A 210 9.55 0.76 -13.46
C ALA A 210 10.30 0.46 -14.77
N LYS A 211 11.54 -0.07 -14.70
CA LYS A 211 12.32 -0.55 -15.85
C LYS A 211 12.45 -2.07 -15.87
N GLY A 212 11.70 -2.77 -15.02
CA GLY A 212 11.72 -4.23 -14.93
C GLY A 212 12.73 -4.81 -13.94
N ASP A 213 13.44 -3.97 -13.17
CA ASP A 213 14.29 -4.46 -12.09
C ASP A 213 13.42 -4.97 -10.91
N THR A 214 13.95 -5.90 -10.13
CA THR A 214 13.24 -6.44 -8.94
C THR A 214 13.23 -5.48 -7.76
N VAL A 215 14.05 -4.42 -7.79
CA VAL A 215 14.19 -3.43 -6.72
C VAL A 215 14.48 -2.05 -7.31
N CYS A 216 14.15 -0.99 -6.55
CA CYS A 216 14.76 0.33 -6.74
C CYS A 216 15.98 0.45 -5.83
N LYS A 217 17.13 0.86 -6.38
CA LYS A 217 18.38 1.00 -5.64
C LYS A 217 18.97 2.38 -5.79
N PHE A 218 19.05 3.09 -4.68
CA PHE A 218 19.59 4.43 -4.57
C PHE A 218 20.94 4.38 -3.87
N VAL A 219 22.00 4.74 -4.57
CA VAL A 219 23.35 4.86 -4.00
C VAL A 219 23.58 6.34 -3.65
N ILE A 220 23.71 6.61 -2.37
CA ILE A 220 23.75 7.95 -1.77
C ILE A 220 25.19 8.26 -1.40
N LYS A 221 25.72 9.35 -1.95
CA LYS A 221 27.08 9.84 -1.67
C LYS A 221 26.98 11.16 -0.91
N GLU A 222 27.43 11.15 0.35
CA GLU A 222 27.49 12.34 1.18
C GLU A 222 28.35 13.41 0.49
N LYS A 223 27.82 14.62 0.34
CA LYS A 223 28.64 15.76 -0.09
C LYS A 223 29.58 16.10 1.08
N LYS A 224 30.87 15.85 0.94
CA LYS A 224 31.84 16.40 1.87
C LYS A 224 31.77 17.91 1.71
N GLU A 225 31.47 18.64 2.78
CA GLU A 225 31.71 20.08 2.81
C GLU A 225 33.19 20.29 2.51
N GLY A 226 33.49 20.82 1.35
CA GLY A 226 34.84 21.31 1.05
C GLY A 226 35.10 22.47 1.99
N TYR A 227 36.11 22.38 2.81
CA TYR A 227 36.70 23.55 3.45
C TYR A 227 37.07 24.52 2.35
N LEU A 228 36.33 25.64 2.24
CA LEU A 228 36.80 26.86 1.60
C LEU A 228 37.74 27.59 2.54
#